data_509b7e8adfd5510f23b61340e1591dd8
#
_entry.id   509b7e8adfd5510f23b61340e1591dd8
#
_cell.length_a   1.000
_cell.length_b   1.000
_cell.length_c   1.000
_cell.angle_alpha   90.00
_cell.angle_beta   90.00
_cell.angle_gamma   90.00
#
_symmetry.space_group_name_H-M   'P 1'
#
loop_
_entity.id
_entity.type
_entity.pdbx_description
1 polymer ?
#
loop_
_entity_poly.entity_id
_entity_poly.type
_entity_poly.pdbx_seq_one_letter_code
_entity_poly.pdbx_strand_id
1 'polypeptide(L)'
;MSGYILCQVKKAEKPFYIENISTNIYSIEELCYYLYNNLYLVDCSLISNKLCTWLDEELKLPKLAAKLRPFIGKEAGLEEILYPIFKEINYLAYEELKTLNGRIEARKREPEEIREKRKGDALMENRMYVNALRVYQKLLEKGPGRIHPLMVPMMISNKNPAETERIIAPMISSKVRKP
;
A
#
# COMPACT_ATOMS: atom_id res chain seq x y z
N MET A 1 -10.00 1.75 -27.51
CA MET A 1 -8.95 0.70 -27.49
C MET A 1 -7.77 1.25 -26.72
N SER A 2 -7.63 0.84 -25.47
CA SER A 2 -6.48 1.21 -24.66
C SER A 2 -5.29 0.41 -25.17
N GLY A 3 -4.39 1.06 -25.92
CA GLY A 3 -3.15 0.45 -26.32
C GLY A 3 -2.31 0.20 -25.09
N TYR A 4 -2.14 -1.06 -24.73
CA TYR A 4 -1.09 -1.45 -23.78
C TYR A 4 0.25 -1.08 -24.40
N ILE A 5 0.88 -0.03 -23.87
CA ILE A 5 2.28 0.24 -24.16
C ILE A 5 3.06 -0.86 -23.44
N LEU A 6 3.38 -1.91 -24.18
CA LEU A 6 4.24 -2.98 -23.69
C LEU A 6 5.60 -2.38 -23.31
N CYS A 7 5.96 -2.49 -22.05
CA CYS A 7 7.26 -2.23 -21.43
C CYS A 7 8.40 -1.89 -22.39
N GLN A 8 8.59 -0.60 -22.68
CA GLN A 8 9.80 -0.10 -23.36
C GLN A 8 10.81 0.47 -22.35
N VAL A 9 10.55 0.32 -21.05
CA VAL A 9 11.34 0.95 -20.01
C VAL A 9 12.43 0.00 -19.52
N LYS A 10 13.58 0.58 -19.24
CA LYS A 10 14.75 -0.14 -18.73
C LYS A 10 14.39 -0.90 -17.44
N LYS A 11 14.66 -2.20 -17.41
CA LYS A 11 14.61 -2.99 -16.19
C LYS A 11 15.90 -2.80 -15.39
N ALA A 12 15.75 -2.64 -14.09
CA ALA A 12 16.85 -2.62 -13.15
C ALA A 12 17.54 -4.00 -13.09
N GLU A 13 18.84 -4.03 -12.93
CA GLU A 13 19.57 -5.28 -12.62
C GLU A 13 19.32 -5.69 -11.18
N LYS A 14 19.32 -4.71 -10.26
CA LYS A 14 19.00 -4.92 -8.84
C LYS A 14 17.60 -4.40 -8.56
N PRO A 15 16.71 -5.23 -7.98
CA PRO A 15 15.35 -4.81 -7.69
C PRO A 15 15.30 -3.83 -6.53
N PHE A 16 14.25 -3.02 -6.50
CA PHE A 16 13.82 -2.32 -5.31
C PHE A 16 12.83 -3.20 -4.54
N TYR A 17 13.11 -3.43 -3.26
CA TYR A 17 12.26 -4.25 -2.40
C TYR A 17 11.22 -3.41 -1.69
N ILE A 18 9.94 -3.72 -1.92
CA ILE A 18 8.81 -3.10 -1.22
C ILE A 18 8.46 -3.95 0.01
N GLU A 19 8.81 -3.44 1.18
CA GLU A 19 8.67 -4.16 2.45
C GLU A 19 7.21 -4.47 2.80
N ASN A 20 6.29 -3.54 2.51
CA ASN A 20 4.87 -3.67 2.87
C ASN A 20 4.18 -4.88 2.24
N ILE A 21 4.58 -5.27 1.05
CA ILE A 21 4.01 -6.41 0.31
C ILE A 21 5.06 -7.50 0.00
N SER A 22 6.25 -7.38 0.59
CA SER A 22 7.36 -8.34 0.42
C SER A 22 7.65 -8.67 -1.05
N THR A 23 7.68 -7.66 -1.92
CA THR A 23 7.80 -7.82 -3.37
C THR A 23 8.99 -7.04 -3.92
N ASN A 24 9.73 -7.67 -4.83
CA ASN A 24 10.77 -7.01 -5.63
C ASN A 24 10.15 -6.40 -6.87
N ILE A 25 10.53 -5.17 -7.19
CA ILE A 25 10.17 -4.48 -8.43
C ILE A 25 11.42 -4.13 -9.22
N TYR A 26 11.33 -4.21 -10.54
CA TYR A 26 12.45 -4.08 -11.45
C TYR A 26 12.28 -2.92 -12.44
N SER A 27 11.12 -2.29 -12.48
CA SER A 27 10.86 -1.20 -13.42
C SER A 27 10.03 -0.08 -12.81
N ILE A 28 10.04 1.09 -13.46
CA ILE A 28 9.23 2.23 -13.04
C ILE A 28 7.73 1.94 -13.23
N GLU A 29 7.35 1.13 -14.20
CA GLU A 29 5.96 0.72 -14.42
C GLU A 29 5.46 -0.17 -13.29
N GLU A 30 6.28 -1.10 -12.80
CA GLU A 30 5.94 -1.93 -11.64
C GLU A 30 5.77 -1.07 -10.39
N LEU A 31 6.61 -0.04 -10.21
CA LEU A 31 6.44 0.94 -9.14
C LEU A 31 5.12 1.70 -9.31
N CYS A 32 4.82 2.21 -10.49
CA CYS A 32 3.57 2.90 -10.77
C CYS A 32 2.36 2.00 -10.52
N TYR A 33 2.40 0.75 -10.97
CA TYR A 33 1.36 -0.23 -10.73
C TYR A 33 1.11 -0.45 -9.23
N TYR A 34 2.19 -0.64 -8.46
CA TYR A 34 2.10 -0.76 -7.00
C TYR A 34 1.44 0.46 -6.36
N LEU A 35 1.91 1.65 -6.70
CA LEU A 35 1.42 2.91 -6.13
C LEU A 35 -0.06 3.15 -6.43
N TYR A 36 -0.48 2.86 -7.66
CA TYR A 36 -1.87 3.05 -8.11
C TYR A 36 -2.84 2.09 -7.41
N ASN A 37 -2.44 0.83 -7.25
CA ASN A 37 -3.32 -0.22 -6.71
C ASN A 37 -3.31 -0.28 -5.18
N ASN A 38 -2.23 0.17 -4.53
CA ASN A 38 -2.03 0.04 -3.09
C ASN A 38 -1.99 1.38 -2.35
N LEU A 39 -2.86 2.32 -2.71
CA LEU A 39 -2.85 3.70 -2.20
C LEU A 39 -2.85 3.78 -0.67
N TYR A 40 -3.51 2.85 0.03
CA TYR A 40 -3.56 2.80 1.49
C TYR A 40 -2.29 2.25 2.14
N LEU A 41 -1.41 1.59 1.38
CA LEU A 41 -0.10 1.12 1.83
C LEU A 41 1.02 2.12 1.56
N VAL A 42 0.74 3.15 0.76
CA VAL A 42 1.71 4.20 0.43
C VAL A 42 1.74 5.23 1.54
N ASP A 43 2.91 5.47 2.08
CA ASP A 43 3.22 6.54 3.03
C ASP A 43 4.56 7.20 2.70
N CYS A 44 4.92 8.25 3.44
CA CYS A 44 6.16 9.00 3.22
C CYS A 44 7.42 8.15 3.41
N SER A 45 7.35 7.03 4.13
CA SER A 45 8.49 6.15 4.37
C SER A 45 9.01 5.45 3.11
N LEU A 46 8.14 5.34 2.09
CA LEU A 46 8.53 4.82 0.77
C LEU A 46 9.61 5.70 0.14
N ILE A 47 9.50 7.04 0.32
CA ILE A 47 10.48 7.99 -0.20
C ILE A 47 11.72 7.98 0.70
N SER A 48 12.66 7.18 0.30
CA SER A 48 13.90 6.91 1.03
C SER A 48 15.12 7.14 0.14
N ASN A 49 16.29 7.25 0.76
CA ASN A 49 17.55 7.28 0.01
C ASN A 49 17.70 6.04 -0.89
N LYS A 50 17.23 4.87 -0.42
CA LYS A 50 17.27 3.62 -1.20
C LYS A 50 16.46 3.74 -2.50
N LEU A 51 15.24 4.28 -2.42
CA LEU A 51 14.40 4.49 -3.61
C LEU A 51 15.05 5.49 -4.56
N CYS A 52 15.53 6.63 -4.06
CA CYS A 52 16.15 7.66 -4.90
C CYS A 52 17.43 7.14 -5.58
N THR A 53 18.26 6.38 -4.87
CA THR A 53 19.47 5.75 -5.43
C THR A 53 19.09 4.71 -6.50
N TRP A 54 18.09 3.89 -6.23
CA TRP A 54 17.61 2.91 -7.21
C TRP A 54 17.07 3.56 -8.48
N LEU A 55 16.29 4.65 -8.37
CA LEU A 55 15.81 5.41 -9.53
C LEU A 55 16.96 6.03 -10.34
N ASP A 56 17.96 6.54 -9.66
CA ASP A 56 19.13 7.21 -10.28
C ASP A 56 20.08 6.19 -10.93
N GLU A 57 20.53 5.22 -10.16
CA GLU A 57 21.60 4.30 -10.55
C GLU A 57 21.12 3.15 -11.43
N GLU A 58 20.00 2.53 -11.07
CA GLU A 58 19.50 1.35 -11.79
C GLU A 58 18.60 1.74 -12.96
N LEU A 59 17.63 2.63 -12.76
CA LEU A 59 16.69 3.03 -13.81
C LEU A 59 17.20 4.19 -14.67
N LYS A 60 18.29 4.88 -14.26
CA LYS A 60 18.84 6.06 -14.95
C LYS A 60 17.85 7.22 -15.06
N LEU A 61 17.11 7.47 -13.97
CA LEU A 61 16.13 8.54 -13.82
C LEU A 61 16.59 9.61 -12.80
N PRO A 62 17.75 10.27 -13.00
CA PRO A 62 18.31 11.22 -12.02
C PRO A 62 17.41 12.43 -11.77
N LYS A 63 16.67 12.87 -12.78
CA LYS A 63 15.73 14.00 -12.66
C LYS A 63 14.57 13.67 -11.71
N LEU A 64 14.03 12.45 -11.79
CA LEU A 64 12.98 11.98 -10.89
C LEU A 64 13.53 11.82 -9.47
N ALA A 65 14.68 11.19 -9.31
CA ALA A 65 15.35 11.05 -8.01
C ALA A 65 15.59 12.43 -7.35
N ALA A 66 16.06 13.42 -8.10
CA ALA A 66 16.28 14.78 -7.61
C ALA A 66 14.97 15.45 -7.13
N LYS A 67 13.85 15.22 -7.84
CA LYS A 67 12.53 15.74 -7.44
C LYS A 67 12.01 15.11 -6.14
N LEU A 68 12.32 13.83 -5.88
CA LEU A 68 11.84 13.11 -4.71
C LEU A 68 12.73 13.30 -3.47
N ARG A 69 14.03 13.51 -3.63
CA ARG A 69 14.98 13.70 -2.51
C ARG A 69 14.57 14.74 -1.46
N PRO A 70 13.95 15.89 -1.80
CA PRO A 70 13.51 16.86 -0.80
C PRO A 70 12.44 16.36 0.17
N PHE A 71 11.72 15.29 -0.18
CA PHE A 71 10.66 14.70 0.65
C PHE A 71 11.15 13.60 1.59
N ILE A 72 12.43 13.22 1.52
CA ILE A 72 12.99 12.18 2.41
C ILE A 72 12.93 12.67 3.86
N GLY A 73 12.27 11.87 4.71
CA GLY A 73 12.11 12.16 6.13
C GLY A 73 11.18 13.33 6.47
N LYS A 74 10.42 13.83 5.48
CA LYS A 74 9.41 14.88 5.67
C LYS A 74 8.02 14.32 5.47
N GLU A 75 7.06 14.94 6.16
CA GLU A 75 5.65 14.71 5.84
C GLU A 75 5.31 15.42 4.53
N ALA A 76 4.98 14.68 3.51
CA ALA A 76 4.57 15.15 2.20
C ALA A 76 3.19 14.62 1.86
N GLY A 77 2.43 15.38 1.09
CA GLY A 77 1.16 14.93 0.54
C GLY A 77 1.37 13.77 -0.45
N LEU A 78 0.40 12.88 -0.53
CA LEU A 78 0.48 11.76 -1.50
C LEU A 78 0.64 12.27 -2.93
N GLU A 79 0.00 13.39 -3.28
CA GLU A 79 0.10 14.01 -4.60
C GLU A 79 1.54 14.43 -4.92
N GLU A 80 2.23 15.01 -3.95
CA GLU A 80 3.61 15.48 -4.11
C GLU A 80 4.57 14.33 -4.40
N ILE A 81 4.26 13.14 -3.85
CA ILE A 81 5.03 11.93 -4.03
C ILE A 81 4.65 11.21 -5.34
N LEU A 82 3.35 11.04 -5.58
CA LEU A 82 2.85 10.18 -6.65
C LEU A 82 2.93 10.84 -8.03
N TYR A 83 2.59 12.12 -8.15
CA TYR A 83 2.53 12.78 -9.46
C TYR A 83 3.86 12.83 -10.20
N PRO A 84 5.01 13.17 -9.57
CA PRO A 84 6.29 13.11 -10.28
C PRO A 84 6.59 11.73 -10.85
N ILE A 85 6.25 10.67 -10.12
CA ILE A 85 6.51 9.28 -10.53
C ILE A 85 5.62 8.91 -11.73
N PHE A 86 4.31 9.14 -11.64
CA PHE A 86 3.39 8.84 -12.75
C PHE A 86 3.67 9.66 -14.01
N LYS A 87 4.06 10.92 -13.84
CA LYS A 87 4.40 11.80 -14.97
C LYS A 87 5.69 11.43 -15.69
N GLU A 88 6.63 10.78 -15.01
CA GLU A 88 7.92 10.46 -15.62
C GLU A 88 7.78 9.58 -16.88
N ILE A 89 6.80 8.69 -16.88
CA ILE A 89 6.53 7.77 -18.01
C ILE A 89 5.12 7.96 -18.59
N ASN A 90 4.40 9.03 -18.22
CA ASN A 90 3.01 9.24 -18.60
C ASN A 90 2.13 8.00 -18.34
N TYR A 91 2.30 7.38 -17.16
CA TYR A 91 1.70 6.10 -16.80
C TYR A 91 0.16 6.14 -16.82
N LEU A 92 -0.44 7.26 -16.41
CA LEU A 92 -1.88 7.41 -16.29
C LEU A 92 -2.43 8.28 -17.42
N ALA A 93 -3.51 7.81 -18.05
CA ALA A 93 -4.36 8.63 -18.88
C ALA A 93 -5.12 9.68 -18.03
N TYR A 94 -5.67 10.70 -18.69
CA TYR A 94 -6.36 11.79 -18.00
C TYR A 94 -7.50 11.32 -17.07
N GLU A 95 -8.31 10.36 -17.50
CA GLU A 95 -9.42 9.82 -16.71
C GLU A 95 -8.92 8.99 -15.51
N GLU A 96 -7.81 8.29 -15.67
CA GLU A 96 -7.17 7.53 -14.58
C GLU A 96 -6.56 8.47 -13.55
N LEU A 97 -5.95 9.57 -13.99
CA LEU A 97 -5.43 10.61 -13.10
C LEU A 97 -6.55 11.28 -12.31
N LYS A 98 -7.69 11.57 -12.96
CA LYS A 98 -8.89 12.11 -12.30
C LYS A 98 -9.43 11.13 -11.24
N THR A 99 -9.47 9.84 -11.58
CA THR A 99 -9.87 8.78 -10.64
C THR A 99 -8.93 8.69 -9.45
N LEU A 100 -7.62 8.73 -9.69
CA LEU A 100 -6.60 8.75 -8.63
C LEU A 100 -6.79 9.94 -7.69
N ASN A 101 -7.00 11.14 -8.24
CA ASN A 101 -7.24 12.36 -7.47
C ASN A 101 -8.47 12.19 -6.56
N GLY A 102 -9.57 11.67 -7.09
CA GLY A 102 -10.76 11.37 -6.31
C GLY A 102 -10.50 10.40 -5.15
N ARG A 103 -9.68 9.36 -5.38
CA ARG A 103 -9.28 8.40 -4.35
C ARG A 103 -8.39 9.02 -3.27
N ILE A 104 -7.45 9.89 -3.65
CA ILE A 104 -6.58 10.60 -2.69
C ILE A 104 -7.40 11.54 -1.82
N GLU A 105 -8.29 12.32 -2.43
CA GLU A 105 -9.18 13.23 -1.70
C GLU A 105 -10.14 12.49 -0.76
N ALA A 106 -10.69 11.36 -1.19
CA ALA A 106 -11.50 10.50 -0.34
C ALA A 106 -10.71 10.01 0.88
N ARG A 107 -9.47 9.51 0.66
CA ARG A 107 -8.57 9.08 1.73
C ARG A 107 -8.26 10.19 2.74
N LYS A 108 -8.09 11.43 2.29
CA LYS A 108 -7.83 12.58 3.19
C LYS A 108 -9.00 12.87 4.12
N ARG A 109 -10.24 12.69 3.62
CA ARG A 109 -11.46 12.95 4.38
C ARG A 109 -11.87 11.80 5.30
N GLU A 110 -11.32 10.60 5.07
CA GLU A 110 -11.65 9.42 5.88
C GLU A 110 -11.10 9.56 7.30
N PRO A 111 -11.87 9.17 8.34
CA PRO A 111 -11.36 9.01 9.70
C PRO A 111 -10.18 8.04 9.75
N GLU A 112 -9.30 8.22 10.75
CA GLU A 112 -8.10 7.38 10.91
C GLU A 112 -8.44 5.90 11.00
N GLU A 113 -9.50 5.54 11.73
CA GLU A 113 -9.92 4.15 11.89
C GLU A 113 -10.31 3.50 10.54
N ILE A 114 -10.98 4.25 9.68
CA ILE A 114 -11.37 3.77 8.34
C ILE A 114 -10.12 3.60 7.47
N ARG A 115 -9.18 4.53 7.52
CA ARG A 115 -7.91 4.42 6.77
C ARG A 115 -7.08 3.23 7.22
N GLU A 116 -6.96 3.01 8.53
CA GLU A 116 -6.24 1.85 9.07
C GLU A 116 -6.95 0.54 8.71
N LYS A 117 -8.29 0.50 8.74
CA LYS A 117 -9.03 -0.66 8.25
C LYS A 117 -8.71 -0.96 6.78
N ARG A 118 -8.79 0.04 5.91
CA ARG A 118 -8.48 -0.12 4.47
C ARG A 118 -7.01 -0.52 4.24
N LYS A 119 -6.09 -0.08 5.10
CA LYS A 119 -4.71 -0.56 5.10
C LYS A 119 -4.64 -2.06 5.39
N GLY A 120 -5.39 -2.52 6.40
CA GLY A 120 -5.51 -3.95 6.69
C GLY A 120 -6.11 -4.73 5.51
N ASP A 121 -7.17 -4.21 4.89
CA ASP A 121 -7.82 -4.81 3.73
C ASP A 121 -6.82 -4.94 2.55
N ALA A 122 -6.07 -3.89 2.25
CA ALA A 122 -5.06 -3.91 1.19
C ALA A 122 -3.91 -4.90 1.48
N LEU A 123 -3.51 -5.06 2.73
CA LEU A 123 -2.54 -6.09 3.12
C LEU A 123 -3.10 -7.50 2.93
N MET A 124 -4.39 -7.71 3.22
CA MET A 124 -5.07 -8.99 2.96
C MET A 124 -5.10 -9.33 1.46
N GLU A 125 -5.42 -8.36 0.60
CA GLU A 125 -5.42 -8.52 -0.86
C GLU A 125 -4.04 -8.90 -1.38
N ASN A 126 -2.98 -8.36 -0.78
CA ASN A 126 -1.59 -8.70 -1.09
C ASN A 126 -1.08 -9.95 -0.35
N ARG A 127 -1.94 -10.73 0.29
CA ARG A 127 -1.62 -11.96 1.04
C ARG A 127 -0.68 -11.75 2.24
N MET A 128 -0.55 -10.53 2.72
CA MET A 128 0.28 -10.16 3.87
C MET A 128 -0.51 -10.35 5.18
N TYR A 129 -0.99 -11.56 5.43
CA TYR A 129 -1.96 -11.89 6.48
C TYR A 129 -1.49 -11.50 7.88
N VAL A 130 -0.23 -11.76 8.21
CA VAL A 130 0.34 -11.43 9.53
C VAL A 130 0.34 -9.90 9.75
N ASN A 131 0.71 -9.14 8.73
CA ASN A 131 0.73 -7.68 8.80
C ASN A 131 -0.69 -7.11 8.89
N ALA A 132 -1.63 -7.67 8.13
CA ALA A 132 -3.04 -7.29 8.20
C ALA A 132 -3.62 -7.54 9.59
N LEU A 133 -3.35 -8.71 10.18
CA LEU A 133 -3.79 -9.04 11.55
C LEU A 133 -3.27 -8.03 12.58
N ARG A 134 -2.01 -7.62 12.49
CA ARG A 134 -1.44 -6.60 13.39
C ARG A 134 -2.16 -5.26 13.27
N VAL A 135 -2.53 -4.86 12.05
CA VAL A 135 -3.29 -3.63 11.81
C VAL A 135 -4.68 -3.74 12.46
N TYR A 136 -5.40 -4.84 12.24
CA TYR A 136 -6.73 -5.05 12.84
C TYR A 136 -6.69 -5.15 14.36
N GLN A 137 -5.66 -5.80 14.93
CA GLN A 137 -5.48 -5.86 16.39
C GLN A 137 -5.32 -4.46 16.99
N LYS A 138 -4.49 -3.61 16.41
CA LYS A 138 -4.31 -2.22 16.84
C LYS A 138 -5.61 -1.42 16.78
N LEU A 139 -6.44 -1.65 15.75
CA LEU A 139 -7.75 -1.02 15.65
C LEU A 139 -8.68 -1.44 16.76
N LEU A 140 -8.70 -2.74 17.10
CA LEU A 140 -9.52 -3.27 18.19
C LEU A 140 -9.09 -2.75 19.58
N GLU A 141 -7.79 -2.53 19.77
CA GLU A 141 -7.23 -1.99 21.02
C GLU A 141 -7.56 -0.49 21.21
N LYS A 142 -7.59 0.29 20.13
CA LYS A 142 -7.87 1.74 20.15
C LYS A 142 -9.37 2.06 20.34
N GLY A 143 -10.28 1.14 20.05
CA GLY A 143 -11.72 1.39 20.02
C GLY A 143 -12.48 0.71 21.16
N PRO A 144 -12.97 1.44 22.17
CA PRO A 144 -14.03 0.90 23.02
C PRO A 144 -15.33 0.86 22.22
N GLY A 145 -15.66 -0.28 21.61
CA GLY A 145 -17.04 -0.65 21.33
C GLY A 145 -17.65 -0.33 19.97
N ARG A 146 -16.92 0.05 18.93
CA ARG A 146 -17.53 0.37 17.61
C ARG A 146 -17.23 -0.57 16.44
N ILE A 147 -16.33 -1.51 16.58
CA ILE A 147 -16.17 -2.56 15.58
C ILE A 147 -16.95 -3.76 16.09
N HIS A 148 -18.10 -4.01 15.48
CA HIS A 148 -18.92 -5.16 15.83
C HIS A 148 -18.08 -6.44 15.62
N PRO A 149 -17.99 -7.35 16.61
CA PRO A 149 -17.19 -8.58 16.51
C PRO A 149 -17.51 -9.44 15.28
N LEU A 150 -18.71 -9.28 14.70
CA LEU A 150 -19.15 -9.95 13.48
C LEU A 150 -18.49 -9.40 12.18
N MET A 151 -17.83 -8.25 12.20
CA MET A 151 -17.14 -7.74 11.02
C MET A 151 -15.81 -8.44 10.74
N VAL A 152 -15.16 -8.97 11.75
CA VAL A 152 -13.89 -9.71 11.61
C VAL A 152 -14.08 -11.02 10.82
N PRO A 153 -15.10 -11.85 11.08
CA PRO A 153 -15.36 -13.08 10.31
C PRO A 153 -15.77 -12.82 8.85
N MET A 154 -16.53 -11.74 8.56
CA MET A 154 -16.93 -11.41 7.19
C MET A 154 -15.73 -10.99 6.32
N MET A 155 -14.70 -10.40 6.92
CA MET A 155 -13.47 -10.00 6.22
C MET A 155 -12.58 -11.19 5.88
N ILE A 156 -12.68 -12.28 6.63
CA ILE A 156 -11.85 -13.48 6.48
C ILE A 156 -12.56 -14.55 5.64
N SER A 157 -13.90 -14.50 5.56
CA SER A 157 -14.74 -15.53 4.94
C SER A 157 -14.55 -15.74 3.43
N ASN A 158 -13.77 -14.90 2.74
CA ASN A 158 -13.63 -15.02 1.29
C ASN A 158 -12.47 -15.91 0.82
N LYS A 159 -11.65 -16.48 1.69
CA LYS A 159 -10.55 -17.41 1.27
C LYS A 159 -10.22 -18.42 2.37
N ASN A 160 -10.51 -19.69 2.08
CA ASN A 160 -10.08 -20.91 2.76
C ASN A 160 -10.40 -21.04 4.26
N PRO A 161 -11.51 -21.72 4.63
CA PRO A 161 -11.97 -21.88 6.02
C PRO A 161 -10.96 -22.50 6.99
N ALA A 162 -10.14 -23.45 6.50
CA ALA A 162 -9.20 -24.22 7.33
C ALA A 162 -7.99 -23.41 7.83
N GLU A 163 -7.53 -22.40 7.07
CA GLU A 163 -6.47 -21.51 7.53
C GLU A 163 -6.99 -20.44 8.48
N THR A 164 -8.25 -20.04 8.30
CA THR A 164 -8.92 -19.06 9.14
C THR A 164 -9.12 -19.56 10.57
N GLU A 165 -9.51 -20.81 10.75
CA GLU A 165 -9.68 -21.44 12.08
C GLU A 165 -8.37 -21.52 12.86
N ARG A 166 -7.25 -21.85 12.22
CA ARG A 166 -5.94 -21.91 12.88
C ARG A 166 -5.46 -20.55 13.40
N ILE A 167 -5.90 -19.46 12.80
CA ILE A 167 -5.48 -18.10 13.15
C ILE A 167 -6.39 -17.50 14.23
N ILE A 168 -7.69 -17.83 14.19
CA ILE A 168 -8.71 -17.24 15.08
C ILE A 168 -8.84 -18.00 16.40
N ALA A 169 -8.66 -19.32 16.42
CA ALA A 169 -8.82 -20.14 17.60
C ALA A 169 -8.00 -19.66 18.83
N PRO A 170 -6.72 -19.24 18.69
CA PRO A 170 -5.96 -18.71 19.82
C PRO A 170 -6.49 -17.37 20.35
N MET A 171 -7.10 -16.54 19.47
CA MET A 171 -7.59 -15.20 19.83
C MET A 171 -8.90 -15.25 20.62
N ILE A 172 -9.74 -16.23 20.35
CA ILE A 172 -11.01 -16.45 21.07
C ILE A 172 -10.76 -17.07 22.44
N SER A 173 -9.79 -17.99 22.53
CA SER A 173 -9.45 -18.70 23.77
C SER A 173 -8.86 -17.80 24.86
N SER A 174 -8.22 -16.70 24.49
CA SER A 174 -7.62 -15.77 25.47
C SER A 174 -8.63 -14.85 26.16
N LYS A 175 -9.86 -14.71 25.65
CA LYS A 175 -10.91 -13.84 26.22
C LYS A 175 -11.94 -14.56 27.09
N VAL A 176 -11.89 -15.88 27.17
CA VAL A 176 -12.89 -16.67 27.97
C VAL A 176 -12.41 -16.98 29.40
N ARG A 177 -11.27 -16.46 29.84
CA ARG A 177 -10.85 -16.58 31.22
C ARG A 177 -11.13 -15.29 32.01
N LYS A 178 -12.34 -15.18 32.53
CA LYS A 178 -12.59 -14.47 33.78
C LYS A 178 -13.61 -15.27 34.62
N PRO A 179 -13.30 -15.41 35.91
CA PRO A 179 -14.24 -15.98 36.88
C PRO A 179 -15.41 -15.05 37.12
#